data_7a0e045cbfa904d312d86d8116deefe3
#
_entry.id   7a0e045cbfa904d312d86d8116deefe3
#
_cell.length_a   1.000
_cell.length_b   1.000
_cell.length_c   1.000
_cell.angle_alpha   90.00
_cell.angle_beta   90.00
_cell.angle_gamma   90.00
#
_symmetry.space_group_name_H-M   'P 1'
#
loop_
_entity.id
_entity.type
_entity.pdbx_description
1 polymer ?
#
loop_
_entity_poly.entity_id
_entity_poly.type
_entity_poly.pdbx_seq_one_letter_code
_entity_poly.pdbx_strand_id
1 'polypeptide(L)'
;MAVPAEIRAVPRPVNTIVDDSGTNSPKRYAVRQRASSKYIPGGNPQPKNGKVIGHIIDYKYVPLTDSTAPDGPDMLSYGASALVKSVSADLLSDLLKIYPANEAYSIMSIATLRVIKPKITLGRMAAHYRRTFVCKDYPGAAMSKNTLGNLLQRIGQDGNKRKDFYQLRISSVAEDHHIAIDGTLKQNTSTVNDLSAYSYKARTRGCSEVSVLYAYDIEQMEPVCAEVLPGNSIDASSYSAFIRDNDIRKGIIVADKGFPPGKIKEELAERPELHFLIPIKRNDIRISDNGMLFFDGVLEGIEGHVVYKKKQIRGGRFLYSYRDAGKAAIEEADYLTKAENKKNFETEKYSKKSSLFGVIVFESDQDLDPKTAYQCYDDRWLLELVFNRYKSDDCLDRTNVQGDFSVIGSEFVNFITTVMTCRIIRKATRAGLLNKMSYGDLMDDLSSAWRKADAPQKPKTDDGCWVHTLQIVFEELEALGLSEPVPKPEPKKRGRKKKEPEVSKTKRPRGRPRKDANQSVGLL
;
A
#
# COMPACT_ATOMS: atom_id res chain seq x y z
N MET A 1 -38.33 -3.66 -31.87
CA MET A 1 -38.78 -4.41 -33.07
C MET A 1 -39.32 -5.77 -32.61
N ALA A 2 -40.29 -6.34 -33.37
CA ALA A 2 -40.80 -7.67 -33.01
C ALA A 2 -39.75 -8.74 -33.31
N VAL A 3 -39.57 -9.71 -32.40
CA VAL A 3 -38.66 -10.84 -32.63
C VAL A 3 -39.14 -11.69 -33.79
N PRO A 4 -38.29 -12.06 -34.77
CA PRO A 4 -38.66 -12.90 -35.90
C PRO A 4 -39.28 -14.24 -35.47
N ALA A 5 -40.22 -14.76 -36.27
CA ALA A 5 -40.92 -16.03 -35.95
C ALA A 5 -39.95 -17.22 -35.85
N GLU A 6 -38.95 -17.26 -36.72
CA GLU A 6 -37.88 -18.28 -36.73
C GLU A 6 -37.10 -18.32 -35.44
N ILE A 7 -36.76 -17.15 -34.88
CA ILE A 7 -36.05 -17.03 -33.59
C ILE A 7 -36.96 -17.46 -32.43
N ARG A 8 -38.26 -17.19 -32.51
CA ARG A 8 -39.23 -17.66 -31.50
C ARG A 8 -39.41 -19.16 -31.52
N ALA A 9 -39.20 -19.81 -32.65
CA ALA A 9 -39.32 -21.26 -32.82
C ALA A 9 -38.10 -22.03 -32.30
N VAL A 10 -36.98 -21.36 -32.00
CA VAL A 10 -35.73 -22.02 -31.49
C VAL A 10 -36.05 -22.77 -30.19
N PRO A 11 -35.69 -24.07 -30.10
CA PRO A 11 -35.84 -24.86 -28.88
C PRO A 11 -35.11 -24.21 -27.70
N ARG A 12 -35.79 -24.03 -26.58
CA ARG A 12 -35.29 -23.38 -25.36
C ARG A 12 -36.07 -23.85 -24.14
N PRO A 13 -35.60 -23.56 -22.90
CA PRO A 13 -36.31 -23.94 -21.69
C PRO A 13 -37.78 -23.46 -21.69
N VAL A 14 -38.66 -24.28 -21.15
CA VAL A 14 -40.09 -23.97 -21.02
C VAL A 14 -40.30 -22.74 -20.14
N ASN A 15 -41.44 -22.08 -20.32
CA ASN A 15 -41.80 -20.88 -19.54
C ASN A 15 -40.82 -19.69 -19.71
N THR A 16 -40.34 -19.48 -20.93
CA THR A 16 -39.44 -18.37 -21.28
C THR A 16 -40.03 -17.48 -22.36
N ILE A 17 -39.55 -16.22 -22.44
CA ILE A 17 -39.83 -15.26 -23.51
C ILE A 17 -38.54 -14.85 -24.18
N VAL A 18 -38.64 -14.45 -25.45
CA VAL A 18 -37.52 -13.94 -26.24
C VAL A 18 -37.71 -12.45 -26.47
N ASP A 19 -36.74 -11.66 -26.08
CA ASP A 19 -36.71 -10.21 -26.31
C ASP A 19 -35.62 -9.85 -27.33
N ASP A 20 -35.88 -8.83 -28.14
CA ASP A 20 -34.84 -8.23 -28.97
C ASP A 20 -33.94 -7.35 -28.08
N SER A 21 -32.74 -7.81 -27.81
CA SER A 21 -31.79 -7.14 -26.92
C SER A 21 -30.97 -6.02 -27.59
N GLY A 22 -31.40 -5.50 -28.73
CA GLY A 22 -30.83 -4.30 -29.33
C GLY A 22 -29.62 -4.53 -30.25
N THR A 23 -28.68 -3.58 -30.27
CA THR A 23 -27.67 -3.30 -31.31
C THR A 23 -26.41 -4.16 -31.33
N ASN A 24 -26.41 -5.37 -30.76
CA ASN A 24 -25.19 -6.19 -30.74
C ASN A 24 -24.89 -6.85 -32.10
N SER A 25 -23.64 -6.85 -32.51
CA SER A 25 -23.15 -7.62 -33.64
C SER A 25 -22.19 -8.71 -33.15
N PRO A 26 -22.45 -10.02 -33.40
CA PRO A 26 -23.60 -10.59 -34.05
C PRO A 26 -24.91 -10.43 -33.25
N LYS A 27 -26.04 -10.39 -33.94
CA LYS A 27 -27.35 -10.13 -33.33
C LYS A 27 -27.71 -11.23 -32.32
N ARG A 28 -28.02 -10.82 -31.07
CA ARG A 28 -28.38 -11.71 -29.96
C ARG A 28 -29.79 -11.40 -29.50
N TYR A 29 -30.57 -12.42 -29.24
CA TYR A 29 -31.90 -12.28 -28.67
C TYR A 29 -31.88 -12.80 -27.25
N ALA A 30 -32.29 -11.98 -26.28
CA ALA A 30 -32.30 -12.38 -24.88
C ALA A 30 -33.47 -13.34 -24.59
N VAL A 31 -33.15 -14.45 -23.93
CA VAL A 31 -34.15 -15.40 -23.40
C VAL A 31 -34.34 -15.14 -21.93
N ARG A 32 -35.56 -14.75 -21.53
CA ARG A 32 -35.92 -14.44 -20.14
C ARG A 32 -36.85 -15.46 -19.55
N GLN A 33 -36.69 -15.77 -18.30
CA GLN A 33 -37.68 -16.57 -17.57
C GLN A 33 -38.93 -15.72 -17.29
N ARG A 34 -40.12 -16.29 -17.39
CA ARG A 34 -41.37 -15.65 -16.94
C ARG A 34 -41.41 -15.69 -15.40
N ALA A 35 -41.42 -14.53 -14.75
CA ALA A 35 -41.44 -14.46 -13.28
C ALA A 35 -42.86 -14.45 -12.71
N SER A 36 -43.78 -13.71 -13.34
CA SER A 36 -45.18 -13.55 -12.90
C SER A 36 -46.01 -12.89 -13.99
N SER A 37 -47.29 -12.69 -13.76
CA SER A 37 -48.15 -11.85 -14.58
C SER A 37 -48.59 -10.60 -13.81
N LYS A 38 -48.64 -9.45 -14.47
CA LYS A 38 -49.24 -8.23 -13.93
C LYS A 38 -50.71 -8.22 -14.27
N TYR A 39 -51.55 -8.17 -13.24
CA TYR A 39 -53.00 -7.99 -13.42
C TYR A 39 -53.28 -6.59 -13.98
N ILE A 40 -54.11 -6.51 -15.03
CA ILE A 40 -54.61 -5.26 -15.61
C ILE A 40 -56.12 -5.30 -15.46
N PRO A 41 -56.78 -4.39 -14.73
CA PRO A 41 -58.23 -4.34 -14.60
C PRO A 41 -58.88 -4.18 -16.01
N GLY A 42 -59.75 -5.10 -16.37
CA GLY A 42 -60.45 -5.09 -17.68
C GLY A 42 -59.63 -5.55 -18.89
N GLY A 43 -58.42 -6.05 -18.72
CA GLY A 43 -57.54 -6.52 -19.79
C GLY A 43 -56.90 -7.88 -19.50
N ASN A 44 -56.23 -8.47 -20.52
CA ASN A 44 -55.47 -9.70 -20.33
C ASN A 44 -54.24 -9.48 -19.45
N PRO A 45 -53.91 -10.42 -18.55
CA PRO A 45 -52.72 -10.35 -17.71
C PRO A 45 -51.47 -10.23 -18.58
N GLN A 46 -50.63 -9.23 -18.30
CA GLN A 46 -49.34 -9.06 -18.99
C GLN A 46 -48.22 -9.85 -18.27
N PRO A 47 -47.45 -10.67 -18.99
CA PRO A 47 -46.32 -11.37 -18.37
C PRO A 47 -45.25 -10.41 -17.91
N LYS A 48 -44.79 -10.58 -16.65
CA LYS A 48 -43.65 -9.83 -16.09
C LYS A 48 -42.36 -10.57 -16.45
N ASN A 49 -41.46 -9.87 -17.15
CA ASN A 49 -40.16 -10.43 -17.53
C ASN A 49 -39.25 -10.62 -16.34
N GLY A 50 -38.75 -11.83 -16.13
CA GLY A 50 -37.75 -12.18 -15.15
C GLY A 50 -36.30 -12.00 -15.64
N LYS A 51 -35.38 -12.66 -14.97
CA LYS A 51 -33.94 -12.62 -15.32
C LYS A 51 -33.72 -13.20 -16.73
N VAL A 52 -32.68 -12.67 -17.42
CA VAL A 52 -32.16 -13.29 -18.65
C VAL A 52 -31.46 -14.59 -18.26
N ILE A 53 -31.83 -15.70 -18.90
CA ILE A 53 -31.27 -17.04 -18.64
C ILE A 53 -30.44 -17.58 -19.82
N GLY A 54 -30.39 -16.87 -20.93
CA GLY A 54 -29.63 -17.24 -22.10
C GLY A 54 -29.86 -16.27 -23.26
N HIS A 55 -29.23 -16.56 -24.39
CA HIS A 55 -29.39 -15.84 -25.64
C HIS A 55 -29.61 -16.82 -26.78
N ILE A 56 -30.34 -16.39 -27.82
CA ILE A 56 -30.34 -17.07 -29.09
C ILE A 56 -29.34 -16.36 -30.00
N ILE A 57 -28.35 -17.13 -30.45
CA ILE A 57 -27.26 -16.69 -31.33
C ILE A 57 -27.20 -17.72 -32.46
N ASP A 58 -27.20 -17.27 -33.71
CA ASP A 58 -27.14 -18.16 -34.90
C ASP A 58 -28.13 -19.31 -34.83
N TYR A 59 -29.40 -18.99 -34.50
CA TYR A 59 -30.53 -19.95 -34.38
C TYR A 59 -30.29 -21.07 -33.34
N LYS A 60 -29.38 -20.88 -32.39
CA LYS A 60 -29.13 -21.82 -31.27
C LYS A 60 -29.34 -21.12 -29.94
N TYR A 61 -30.03 -21.78 -29.03
CA TYR A 61 -30.11 -21.34 -27.66
C TYR A 61 -28.77 -21.59 -26.97
N VAL A 62 -28.14 -20.52 -26.54
CA VAL A 62 -26.96 -20.53 -25.69
C VAL A 62 -27.43 -20.11 -24.30
N PRO A 63 -27.45 -21.02 -23.31
CA PRO A 63 -27.77 -20.61 -21.95
C PRO A 63 -26.79 -19.49 -21.59
N LEU A 64 -27.26 -18.44 -20.88
CA LEU A 64 -26.33 -17.79 -20.00
C LEU A 64 -25.78 -18.97 -19.21
N THR A 65 -24.55 -19.31 -19.47
CA THR A 65 -23.80 -19.96 -18.43
C THR A 65 -24.04 -19.03 -17.25
N ASP A 66 -24.96 -19.42 -16.34
CA ASP A 66 -24.74 -19.00 -14.98
C ASP A 66 -23.27 -19.19 -14.84
N SER A 67 -22.56 -18.16 -14.51
CA SER A 67 -21.25 -18.33 -13.95
C SER A 67 -21.43 -18.93 -12.53
N THR A 68 -22.04 -20.07 -12.46
CA THR A 68 -21.60 -21.19 -11.71
C THR A 68 -20.35 -21.68 -12.43
N ALA A 69 -19.38 -20.77 -12.59
CA ALA A 69 -18.05 -21.17 -12.30
C ALA A 69 -18.18 -22.01 -11.01
N PRO A 70 -17.74 -23.28 -10.99
CA PRO A 70 -17.79 -24.08 -9.79
C PRO A 70 -17.37 -23.17 -8.66
N ASP A 71 -18.16 -23.16 -7.56
CA ASP A 71 -18.00 -22.30 -6.40
C ASP A 71 -16.55 -21.91 -6.31
N GLY A 72 -16.27 -20.59 -6.30
CA GLY A 72 -14.92 -20.08 -6.61
C GLY A 72 -13.81 -20.88 -5.90
N PRO A 73 -12.59 -20.80 -6.26
CA PRO A 73 -11.56 -21.78 -5.85
C PRO A 73 -11.69 -22.09 -4.36
N ASP A 74 -11.79 -23.37 -3.99
CA ASP A 74 -11.92 -23.82 -2.60
C ASP A 74 -10.83 -23.23 -1.70
N MET A 75 -9.71 -22.85 -2.29
CA MET A 75 -8.56 -22.24 -1.65
C MET A 75 -8.26 -20.87 -2.27
N LEU A 76 -8.02 -19.88 -1.41
CA LEU A 76 -7.65 -18.51 -1.77
C LEU A 76 -6.25 -18.19 -1.25
N SER A 77 -5.45 -17.45 -2.03
CA SER A 77 -4.19 -16.88 -1.55
C SER A 77 -4.46 -15.95 -0.37
N TYR A 78 -3.81 -16.20 0.77
CA TYR A 78 -4.14 -15.60 2.06
C TYR A 78 -3.02 -14.75 2.64
N GLY A 79 -1.79 -15.26 2.74
CA GLY A 79 -0.75 -14.68 3.58
C GLY A 79 -0.46 -13.22 3.27
N ALA A 80 -0.25 -12.87 1.99
CA ALA A 80 -0.01 -11.49 1.58
C ALA A 80 -1.23 -10.59 1.86
N SER A 81 -2.46 -11.08 1.64
CA SER A 81 -3.69 -10.34 1.98
C SER A 81 -3.79 -10.07 3.49
N ALA A 82 -3.46 -11.08 4.31
CA ALA A 82 -3.46 -10.95 5.76
C ALA A 82 -2.45 -9.90 6.25
N LEU A 83 -1.25 -9.87 5.64
CA LEU A 83 -0.23 -8.88 5.96
C LEU A 83 -0.75 -7.47 5.65
N VAL A 84 -1.24 -7.23 4.45
CA VAL A 84 -1.79 -5.91 4.06
C VAL A 84 -2.92 -5.50 5.00
N LYS A 85 -3.86 -6.40 5.29
CA LYS A 85 -4.98 -6.13 6.21
C LYS A 85 -4.49 -5.75 7.61
N SER A 86 -3.43 -6.40 8.10
CA SER A 86 -2.89 -6.15 9.46
C SER A 86 -2.32 -4.74 9.64
N VAL A 87 -2.00 -4.03 8.54
CA VAL A 87 -1.39 -2.70 8.56
C VAL A 87 -2.29 -1.59 7.99
N SER A 88 -3.53 -1.90 7.59
CA SER A 88 -4.38 -0.98 6.84
C SER A 88 -5.80 -0.80 7.37
N ALA A 89 -6.09 -1.25 8.59
CA ALA A 89 -7.43 -1.19 9.17
C ALA A 89 -7.93 0.26 9.38
N ASP A 90 -7.05 1.16 9.79
CA ASP A 90 -7.31 2.60 9.94
C ASP A 90 -7.62 3.26 8.59
N LEU A 91 -6.90 2.90 7.52
CA LEU A 91 -7.14 3.43 6.17
C LEU A 91 -8.56 3.09 5.68
N LEU A 92 -9.02 1.87 5.94
CA LEU A 92 -10.41 1.50 5.64
C LEU A 92 -11.39 2.29 6.48
N SER A 93 -11.12 2.44 7.79
CA SER A 93 -11.97 3.24 8.69
C SER A 93 -12.10 4.69 8.21
N ASP A 94 -11.00 5.30 7.79
CA ASP A 94 -10.98 6.67 7.29
C ASP A 94 -11.69 6.80 5.95
N LEU A 95 -11.50 5.86 5.03
CA LEU A 95 -12.25 5.83 3.77
C LEU A 95 -13.76 5.70 3.99
N LEU A 96 -14.20 4.89 4.96
CA LEU A 96 -15.62 4.69 5.27
C LEU A 96 -16.29 5.93 5.87
N LYS A 97 -15.54 6.87 6.44
CA LYS A 97 -16.07 8.17 6.89
C LYS A 97 -16.43 9.09 5.70
N ILE A 98 -15.79 8.88 4.55
CA ILE A 98 -15.79 9.82 3.41
C ILE A 98 -16.50 9.23 2.19
N TYR A 99 -16.26 7.96 1.90
CA TYR A 99 -16.79 7.26 0.73
C TYR A 99 -17.87 6.25 1.13
N PRO A 100 -18.86 6.00 0.26
CA PRO A 100 -19.77 4.88 0.44
C PRO A 100 -19.01 3.55 0.55
N ALA A 101 -19.52 2.60 1.34
CA ALA A 101 -18.82 1.35 1.64
C ALA A 101 -18.37 0.57 0.40
N ASN A 102 -19.19 0.52 -0.65
CA ASN A 102 -18.85 -0.14 -1.91
C ASN A 102 -17.66 0.53 -2.64
N GLU A 103 -17.54 1.85 -2.57
CA GLU A 103 -16.41 2.60 -3.14
C GLU A 103 -15.16 2.43 -2.26
N ALA A 104 -15.28 2.57 -0.93
CA ALA A 104 -14.19 2.33 0.01
C ALA A 104 -13.60 0.91 -0.14
N TYR A 105 -14.46 -0.10 -0.26
CA TYR A 105 -14.03 -1.49 -0.49
C TYR A 105 -13.35 -1.67 -1.85
N SER A 106 -13.82 -0.99 -2.89
CA SER A 106 -13.17 -1.03 -4.20
C SER A 106 -11.80 -0.34 -4.18
N ILE A 107 -11.67 0.82 -3.51
CA ILE A 107 -10.40 1.54 -3.31
C ILE A 107 -9.40 0.63 -2.58
N MET A 108 -9.80 0.07 -1.44
CA MET A 108 -8.96 -0.83 -0.65
C MET A 108 -8.56 -2.09 -1.44
N SER A 109 -9.49 -2.64 -2.22
CA SER A 109 -9.19 -3.81 -3.07
C SER A 109 -8.16 -3.50 -4.14
N ILE A 110 -8.26 -2.34 -4.82
CA ILE A 110 -7.26 -1.93 -5.82
C ILE A 110 -5.91 -1.74 -5.15
N ALA A 111 -5.85 -0.99 -4.04
CA ALA A 111 -4.62 -0.71 -3.32
C ALA A 111 -3.96 -2.00 -2.83
N THR A 112 -4.72 -2.89 -2.17
CA THR A 112 -4.23 -4.18 -1.70
C THR A 112 -3.71 -5.06 -2.83
N LEU A 113 -4.44 -5.14 -3.96
CA LEU A 113 -3.99 -5.92 -5.10
C LEU A 113 -2.75 -5.35 -5.78
N ARG A 114 -2.55 -4.02 -5.76
CA ARG A 114 -1.31 -3.39 -6.24
C ARG A 114 -0.11 -3.73 -5.35
N VAL A 115 -0.29 -3.77 -4.03
CA VAL A 115 0.74 -4.24 -3.08
C VAL A 115 1.10 -5.71 -3.33
N ILE A 116 0.10 -6.59 -3.45
CA ILE A 116 0.30 -8.04 -3.61
C ILE A 116 0.87 -8.39 -4.99
N LYS A 117 0.41 -7.69 -6.02
CA LYS A 117 0.74 -7.96 -7.42
C LYS A 117 1.12 -6.68 -8.14
N PRO A 118 2.35 -6.19 -7.98
CA PRO A 118 2.85 -5.06 -8.76
C PRO A 118 2.63 -5.25 -10.26
N LYS A 119 2.45 -4.18 -11.01
CA LYS A 119 2.11 -4.19 -12.46
C LYS A 119 0.73 -4.74 -12.82
N ILE A 120 -0.13 -5.02 -11.84
CA ILE A 120 -1.49 -5.48 -12.14
C ILE A 120 -2.26 -4.41 -12.93
N THR A 121 -2.83 -4.80 -14.06
CA THR A 121 -3.67 -3.90 -14.87
C THR A 121 -5.12 -3.94 -14.40
N LEU A 122 -5.87 -2.85 -14.63
CA LEU A 122 -7.30 -2.79 -14.28
C LEU A 122 -8.11 -3.96 -14.88
N GLY A 123 -7.74 -4.42 -16.08
CA GLY A 123 -8.40 -5.55 -16.73
C GLY A 123 -8.20 -6.89 -16.03
N ARG A 124 -7.16 -7.02 -15.20
CA ARG A 124 -6.84 -8.25 -14.46
C ARG A 124 -7.28 -8.22 -12.99
N MET A 125 -7.70 -7.05 -12.49
CA MET A 125 -8.10 -6.86 -11.08
C MET A 125 -9.18 -7.86 -10.64
N ALA A 126 -10.23 -8.03 -11.43
CA ALA A 126 -11.34 -8.95 -11.11
C ALA A 126 -10.89 -10.40 -10.93
N ALA A 127 -9.94 -10.86 -11.76
CA ALA A 127 -9.42 -12.23 -11.68
C ALA A 127 -8.57 -12.45 -10.42
N HIS A 128 -7.72 -11.47 -10.05
CA HIS A 128 -6.92 -11.56 -8.83
C HIS A 128 -7.75 -11.38 -7.56
N TYR A 129 -8.71 -10.47 -7.56
CA TYR A 129 -9.66 -10.30 -6.46
C TYR A 129 -10.34 -11.62 -6.08
N ARG A 130 -10.83 -12.39 -7.07
CA ARG A 130 -11.51 -13.68 -6.84
C ARG A 130 -10.59 -14.80 -6.37
N ARG A 131 -9.27 -14.69 -6.56
CA ARG A 131 -8.28 -15.72 -6.21
C ARG A 131 -7.56 -15.44 -4.90
N THR A 132 -7.78 -14.28 -4.30
CA THR A 132 -7.14 -13.83 -3.08
C THR A 132 -8.17 -13.58 -1.98
N PHE A 133 -7.76 -13.59 -0.74
CA PHE A 133 -8.60 -13.28 0.41
C PHE A 133 -9.14 -11.85 0.40
N VAL A 134 -8.63 -10.99 -0.48
CA VAL A 134 -9.15 -9.63 -0.71
C VAL A 134 -10.66 -9.62 -0.96
N CYS A 135 -11.21 -10.64 -1.66
CA CYS A 135 -12.67 -10.74 -1.87
C CYS A 135 -13.46 -11.05 -0.60
N LYS A 136 -12.81 -11.59 0.43
CA LYS A 136 -13.42 -11.84 1.75
C LYS A 136 -13.21 -10.65 2.69
N ASP A 137 -12.10 -9.96 2.56
CA ASP A 137 -11.78 -8.77 3.35
C ASP A 137 -12.65 -7.56 2.92
N TYR A 138 -12.90 -7.41 1.62
CA TYR A 138 -13.69 -6.33 1.03
C TYR A 138 -14.81 -6.90 0.15
N PRO A 139 -15.83 -7.54 0.74
CA PRO A 139 -16.87 -8.24 -0.01
C PRO A 139 -17.72 -7.29 -0.85
N GLY A 140 -18.08 -7.73 -2.05
CA GLY A 140 -18.96 -6.95 -2.95
C GLY A 140 -18.26 -5.80 -3.68
N ALA A 141 -16.95 -5.67 -3.60
CA ALA A 141 -16.21 -4.68 -4.39
C ALA A 141 -16.39 -4.92 -5.90
N ALA A 142 -16.72 -3.86 -6.63
CA ALA A 142 -16.99 -3.93 -8.06
C ALA A 142 -15.68 -3.80 -8.85
N MET A 143 -15.13 -4.94 -9.30
CA MET A 143 -13.77 -5.05 -9.84
C MET A 143 -13.71 -5.17 -11.38
N SER A 144 -14.79 -4.87 -12.12
CA SER A 144 -14.71 -4.85 -13.59
C SER A 144 -13.89 -3.66 -14.09
N LYS A 145 -13.16 -3.82 -15.21
CA LYS A 145 -12.30 -2.75 -15.78
C LYS A 145 -13.05 -1.43 -15.94
N ASN A 146 -14.27 -1.46 -16.48
CA ASN A 146 -15.05 -0.26 -16.73
C ASN A 146 -15.53 0.39 -15.41
N THR A 147 -15.98 -0.43 -14.46
CA THR A 147 -16.41 0.06 -13.14
C THR A 147 -15.24 0.72 -12.40
N LEU A 148 -14.05 0.11 -12.44
CA LEU A 148 -12.86 0.67 -11.84
C LEU A 148 -12.40 1.95 -12.54
N GLY A 149 -12.45 2.00 -13.88
CA GLY A 149 -12.14 3.22 -14.63
C GLY A 149 -13.07 4.39 -14.24
N ASN A 150 -14.37 4.13 -14.16
CA ASN A 150 -15.36 5.13 -13.73
C ASN A 150 -15.16 5.54 -12.26
N LEU A 151 -14.79 4.61 -11.38
CA LEU A 151 -14.47 4.92 -9.98
C LEU A 151 -13.27 5.86 -9.88
N LEU A 152 -12.17 5.54 -10.56
CA LEU A 152 -10.97 6.38 -10.57
C LEU A 152 -11.27 7.80 -11.10
N GLN A 153 -12.08 7.91 -12.16
CA GLN A 153 -12.51 9.20 -12.67
C GLN A 153 -13.31 10.00 -11.63
N ARG A 154 -14.28 9.37 -10.95
CA ARG A 154 -15.08 10.04 -9.90
C ARG A 154 -14.20 10.47 -8.72
N ILE A 155 -13.29 9.60 -8.25
CA ILE A 155 -12.33 9.95 -7.19
C ILE A 155 -11.51 11.17 -7.61
N GLY A 156 -11.05 11.21 -8.86
CA GLY A 156 -10.28 12.34 -9.38
C GLY A 156 -11.08 13.63 -9.51
N GLN A 157 -12.36 13.56 -9.81
CA GLN A 157 -13.26 14.73 -9.89
C GLN A 157 -13.61 15.31 -8.51
N ASP A 158 -13.74 14.45 -7.50
CA ASP A 158 -14.12 14.87 -6.15
C ASP A 158 -12.89 15.25 -5.30
N GLY A 159 -12.40 16.49 -5.51
CA GLY A 159 -11.24 17.02 -4.78
C GLY A 159 -11.48 17.12 -3.27
N ASN A 160 -12.72 17.41 -2.85
CA ASN A 160 -13.04 17.59 -1.43
C ASN A 160 -12.88 16.29 -0.66
N LYS A 161 -13.42 15.17 -1.16
CA LYS A 161 -13.25 13.87 -0.50
C LYS A 161 -11.79 13.44 -0.37
N ARG A 162 -10.96 13.71 -1.38
CA ARG A 162 -9.52 13.42 -1.28
C ARG A 162 -8.85 14.29 -0.21
N LYS A 163 -9.20 15.59 -0.16
CA LYS A 163 -8.72 16.52 0.88
C LYS A 163 -9.16 16.06 2.28
N ASP A 164 -10.43 15.72 2.45
CA ASP A 164 -10.95 15.20 3.73
C ASP A 164 -10.17 13.96 4.20
N PHE A 165 -9.86 13.05 3.28
CA PHE A 165 -9.03 11.88 3.60
C PHE A 165 -7.60 12.28 4.03
N TYR A 166 -6.97 13.20 3.30
CA TYR A 166 -5.64 13.69 3.66
C TYR A 166 -5.64 14.44 4.99
N GLN A 167 -6.71 15.20 5.30
CA GLN A 167 -6.85 15.90 6.57
C GLN A 167 -6.91 14.95 7.77
N LEU A 168 -7.58 13.81 7.64
CA LEU A 168 -7.56 12.78 8.70
C LEU A 168 -6.13 12.29 8.98
N ARG A 169 -5.29 12.18 7.95
CA ARG A 169 -3.91 11.75 8.10
C ARG A 169 -2.99 12.87 8.61
N ILE A 170 -3.11 14.07 8.05
CA ILE A 170 -2.35 15.27 8.48
C ILE A 170 -2.64 15.58 9.96
N SER A 171 -3.89 15.41 10.41
CA SER A 171 -4.26 15.63 11.81
C SER A 171 -3.58 14.69 12.79
N SER A 172 -3.11 13.52 12.34
CA SER A 172 -2.37 12.55 13.16
C SER A 172 -0.88 12.87 13.31
N VAL A 173 -0.33 13.81 12.52
CA VAL A 173 1.06 14.27 12.63
C VAL A 173 1.21 15.04 13.95
N ALA A 174 2.25 14.77 14.72
CA ALA A 174 2.56 15.52 15.94
C ALA A 174 3.32 16.83 15.61
N GLU A 175 3.34 17.77 16.53
CA GLU A 175 4.00 19.09 16.33
C GLU A 175 5.52 18.97 16.18
N ASP A 176 6.12 17.99 16.82
CA ASP A 176 7.54 17.71 16.79
C ASP A 176 7.97 16.76 15.65
N HIS A 177 7.01 16.28 14.84
CA HIS A 177 7.33 15.44 13.69
C HIS A 177 7.90 16.24 12.53
N HIS A 178 8.83 15.63 11.81
CA HIS A 178 9.44 16.19 10.60
C HIS A 178 8.71 15.73 9.35
N ILE A 179 8.30 16.69 8.53
CA ILE A 179 7.58 16.45 7.30
C ILE A 179 8.50 16.71 6.11
N ALA A 180 8.97 15.66 5.47
CA ALA A 180 9.71 15.78 4.21
C ALA A 180 8.73 16.04 3.05
N ILE A 181 8.97 17.10 2.26
CA ILE A 181 8.21 17.39 1.04
C ILE A 181 9.13 17.24 -0.15
N ASP A 182 8.77 16.35 -1.07
CA ASP A 182 9.52 16.14 -2.31
C ASP A 182 8.58 15.65 -3.42
N GLY A 183 9.07 15.75 -4.66
CA GLY A 183 8.32 15.42 -5.86
C GLY A 183 8.96 14.34 -6.70
N THR A 184 8.12 13.53 -7.34
CA THR A 184 8.55 12.52 -8.29
C THR A 184 7.86 12.67 -9.63
N LEU A 185 8.55 12.30 -10.71
CA LEU A 185 8.04 12.31 -12.08
C LEU A 185 7.58 10.90 -12.48
N LYS A 186 6.45 10.82 -13.17
CA LYS A 186 5.88 9.60 -13.73
C LYS A 186 5.71 9.72 -15.23
N GLN A 187 6.13 8.74 -15.97
CA GLN A 187 5.91 8.71 -17.42
C GLN A 187 4.41 8.65 -17.74
N ASN A 188 4.00 9.49 -18.67
CA ASN A 188 2.63 9.50 -19.17
C ASN A 188 2.66 9.49 -20.70
N THR A 189 2.08 8.44 -21.29
CA THR A 189 1.98 8.29 -22.75
C THR A 189 0.62 8.70 -23.30
N SER A 190 -0.25 9.28 -22.47
CA SER A 190 -1.58 9.74 -22.90
C SER A 190 -1.46 10.98 -23.78
N THR A 191 -2.24 11.01 -24.85
CA THR A 191 -2.39 12.17 -25.75
C THR A 191 -3.60 13.05 -25.43
N VAL A 192 -4.38 12.66 -24.43
CA VAL A 192 -5.65 13.33 -24.02
C VAL A 192 -5.60 13.80 -22.57
N ASN A 193 -4.42 14.06 -22.05
CA ASN A 193 -4.18 14.41 -20.66
C ASN A 193 -3.41 15.74 -20.60
N ASP A 194 -4.05 16.78 -20.06
CA ASP A 194 -3.49 18.12 -19.91
C ASP A 194 -2.41 18.21 -18.80
N LEU A 195 -2.41 17.26 -17.86
CA LEU A 195 -1.34 17.12 -16.86
C LEU A 195 -0.03 16.63 -17.46
N SER A 196 -0.07 16.10 -18.68
CA SER A 196 1.08 15.53 -19.38
C SER A 196 1.95 16.64 -19.98
N ALA A 197 3.14 16.85 -19.44
CA ALA A 197 4.05 17.87 -19.91
C ALA A 197 5.50 17.36 -19.99
N TYR A 198 6.29 17.99 -20.86
CA TYR A 198 7.72 17.68 -20.96
C TYR A 198 8.49 18.34 -19.82
N SER A 199 9.21 17.55 -19.05
CA SER A 199 10.11 18.06 -18.00
C SER A 199 11.57 18.02 -18.48
N TYR A 200 12.34 19.05 -18.14
CA TYR A 200 13.79 19.04 -18.36
C TYR A 200 14.53 18.00 -17.48
N LYS A 201 13.87 17.53 -16.42
CA LYS A 201 14.35 16.47 -15.51
C LYS A 201 13.95 15.07 -15.97
N ALA A 202 13.22 14.96 -17.11
CA ALA A 202 12.76 13.67 -17.62
C ALA A 202 13.91 12.68 -17.79
N ARG A 203 13.76 11.47 -17.26
CA ARG A 203 14.75 10.39 -17.42
C ARG A 203 14.90 9.97 -18.88
N THR A 204 13.82 10.03 -19.66
CA THR A 204 13.79 9.67 -21.07
C THR A 204 13.45 10.92 -21.88
N ARG A 205 14.38 11.36 -22.71
CA ARG A 205 14.16 12.51 -23.62
C ARG A 205 12.96 12.21 -24.53
N GLY A 206 12.07 13.18 -24.68
CA GLY A 206 10.91 13.09 -25.56
C GLY A 206 9.69 12.38 -24.96
N CYS A 207 9.72 11.96 -23.69
CA CYS A 207 8.55 11.48 -22.99
C CYS A 207 7.91 12.59 -22.17
N SER A 208 6.58 12.70 -22.22
CA SER A 208 5.85 13.54 -21.31
C SER A 208 5.65 12.83 -19.97
N GLU A 209 5.55 13.62 -18.91
CA GLU A 209 5.47 13.14 -17.54
C GLU A 209 4.37 13.88 -16.78
N VAL A 210 3.94 13.29 -15.70
CA VAL A 210 3.09 13.88 -14.67
C VAL A 210 3.93 13.98 -13.39
N SER A 211 3.81 15.07 -12.67
CA SER A 211 4.48 15.28 -11.38
C SER A 211 3.57 14.89 -10.24
N VAL A 212 4.13 14.28 -9.20
CA VAL A 212 3.42 13.99 -7.96
C VAL A 212 4.25 14.49 -6.80
N LEU A 213 3.71 15.42 -6.00
CA LEU A 213 4.29 15.85 -4.72
C LEU A 213 3.76 14.98 -3.60
N TYR A 214 4.64 14.64 -2.66
CA TYR A 214 4.32 13.95 -1.42
C TYR A 214 4.79 14.74 -0.22
N ALA A 215 3.97 14.75 0.83
CA ALA A 215 4.42 15.03 2.19
C ALA A 215 4.57 13.70 2.93
N TYR A 216 5.68 13.52 3.61
CA TYR A 216 6.08 12.28 4.27
C TYR A 216 6.46 12.58 5.72
N ASP A 217 5.80 11.92 6.65
CA ASP A 217 6.14 11.97 8.07
C ASP A 217 7.34 11.05 8.32
N ILE A 218 8.47 11.65 8.72
CA ILE A 218 9.75 10.93 8.89
C ILE A 218 9.65 9.97 10.08
N GLU A 219 9.07 10.39 11.18
CA GLU A 219 8.95 9.60 12.41
C GLU A 219 7.97 8.43 12.22
N GLN A 220 6.86 8.66 11.53
CA GLN A 220 5.92 7.59 11.20
C GLN A 220 6.38 6.73 10.01
N MET A 221 7.37 7.20 9.24
CA MET A 221 7.90 6.53 8.06
C MET A 221 6.81 6.23 7.01
N GLU A 222 5.88 7.17 6.79
CA GLU A 222 4.80 7.00 5.81
C GLU A 222 4.31 8.33 5.23
N PRO A 223 3.79 8.35 3.98
CA PRO A 223 3.23 9.55 3.39
C PRO A 223 1.91 9.96 4.08
N VAL A 224 1.72 11.28 4.21
CA VAL A 224 0.53 11.88 4.85
C VAL A 224 -0.42 12.52 3.85
N CYS A 225 0.08 13.10 2.76
CA CYS A 225 -0.73 13.57 1.64
C CYS A 225 0.07 13.58 0.34
N ALA A 226 -0.64 13.73 -0.78
CA ALA A 226 -0.04 13.81 -2.11
C ALA A 226 -0.87 14.70 -3.03
N GLU A 227 -0.21 15.31 -4.03
CA GLU A 227 -0.87 16.11 -5.06
C GLU A 227 -0.28 15.85 -6.44
N VAL A 228 -1.17 15.78 -7.43
CA VAL A 228 -0.80 15.57 -8.83
C VAL A 228 -0.74 16.91 -9.54
N LEU A 229 0.38 17.17 -10.18
CA LEU A 229 0.68 18.41 -10.89
C LEU A 229 1.12 18.11 -12.34
N PRO A 230 1.02 19.08 -13.24
CA PRO A 230 1.63 18.95 -14.57
C PRO A 230 3.13 18.63 -14.49
N GLY A 231 3.65 17.84 -15.45
CA GLY A 231 5.00 17.32 -15.41
C GLY A 231 6.14 18.35 -15.36
N ASN A 232 5.86 19.61 -15.72
CA ASN A 232 6.81 20.72 -15.70
C ASN A 232 6.61 21.70 -14.53
N SER A 233 5.71 21.43 -13.59
CA SER A 233 5.19 22.41 -12.62
C SER A 233 5.84 22.32 -11.23
N ILE A 234 6.78 21.41 -10.98
CA ILE A 234 7.46 21.37 -9.67
C ILE A 234 8.47 22.51 -9.60
N ASP A 235 8.04 23.62 -9.08
CA ASP A 235 8.85 24.78 -8.76
C ASP A 235 8.59 25.26 -7.31
N ALA A 236 9.24 26.36 -6.97
CA ALA A 236 9.14 26.94 -5.65
C ALA A 236 7.70 27.36 -5.24
N SER A 237 6.85 27.69 -6.20
CA SER A 237 5.46 28.11 -5.93
C SER A 237 4.56 26.92 -5.66
N SER A 238 4.87 25.78 -6.28
CA SER A 238 4.13 24.52 -6.09
C SER A 238 4.20 24.02 -4.65
N TYR A 239 5.34 24.17 -3.99
CA TYR A 239 5.50 23.75 -2.59
C TYR A 239 4.66 24.59 -1.63
N SER A 240 4.64 25.93 -1.79
CA SER A 240 3.78 26.79 -0.96
C SER A 240 2.31 26.52 -1.20
N ALA A 241 1.91 26.36 -2.46
CA ALA A 241 0.55 25.97 -2.82
C ALA A 241 0.17 24.62 -2.21
N PHE A 242 1.08 23.64 -2.27
CA PHE A 242 0.87 22.30 -1.69
C PHE A 242 0.62 22.33 -0.18
N ILE A 243 1.40 23.13 0.58
CA ILE A 243 1.22 23.31 2.02
C ILE A 243 -0.14 23.96 2.31
N ARG A 244 -0.48 25.03 1.58
CA ARG A 244 -1.73 25.76 1.74
C ARG A 244 -2.94 24.91 1.35
N ASP A 245 -2.91 24.30 0.19
CA ASP A 245 -4.05 23.58 -0.40
C ASP A 245 -4.35 22.27 0.32
N ASN A 246 -3.35 21.64 0.93
CA ASN A 246 -3.50 20.50 1.82
C ASN A 246 -3.63 20.88 3.30
N ASP A 247 -3.65 22.19 3.62
CA ASP A 247 -3.81 22.74 4.96
C ASP A 247 -2.88 22.07 6.00
N ILE A 248 -1.59 21.99 5.67
CA ILE A 248 -0.56 21.45 6.59
C ILE A 248 -0.28 22.54 7.63
N ARG A 249 -0.71 22.35 8.87
CA ARG A 249 -0.69 23.39 9.92
C ARG A 249 0.39 23.22 10.96
N LYS A 250 0.92 22.01 11.13
CA LYS A 250 1.85 21.68 12.22
C LYS A 250 2.96 20.73 11.76
N GLY A 251 4.05 20.66 12.52
CA GLY A 251 5.22 19.87 12.23
C GLY A 251 6.39 20.72 11.74
N ILE A 252 7.51 20.08 11.48
CA ILE A 252 8.75 20.72 11.01
C ILE A 252 9.00 20.32 9.55
N ILE A 253 8.87 21.27 8.63
CA ILE A 253 9.09 20.99 7.21
C ILE A 253 10.57 20.83 6.93
N VAL A 254 10.95 19.69 6.37
CA VAL A 254 12.28 19.37 5.85
C VAL A 254 12.20 19.30 4.33
N ALA A 255 12.92 20.19 3.65
CA ALA A 255 12.86 20.28 2.19
C ALA A 255 14.25 20.31 1.56
N ASP A 256 14.31 20.08 0.23
CA ASP A 256 15.57 20.13 -0.53
C ASP A 256 16.01 21.57 -0.81
N LYS A 257 17.27 21.73 -1.25
CA LYS A 257 17.93 23.01 -1.62
C LYS A 257 17.14 23.85 -2.65
N GLY A 258 16.22 23.25 -3.38
CA GLY A 258 15.33 23.91 -4.32
C GLY A 258 14.15 24.64 -3.69
N PHE A 259 13.90 24.44 -2.43
CA PHE A 259 12.79 25.01 -1.68
C PHE A 259 13.09 26.48 -1.33
N PRO A 260 12.28 27.46 -1.75
CA PRO A 260 12.60 28.87 -1.53
C PRO A 260 12.18 29.32 -0.12
N PRO A 261 13.15 29.64 0.77
CA PRO A 261 12.85 30.06 2.14
C PRO A 261 11.94 31.30 2.22
N GLY A 262 11.96 32.16 1.18
CA GLY A 262 11.17 33.41 1.15
C GLY A 262 9.67 33.19 1.03
N LYS A 263 9.22 32.26 0.20
CA LYS A 263 7.79 31.99 -0.01
C LYS A 263 7.15 31.21 1.14
N ILE A 264 7.92 30.36 1.82
CA ILE A 264 7.44 29.64 3.00
C ILE A 264 7.18 30.57 4.18
N LYS A 265 7.90 31.68 4.28
CA LYS A 265 7.71 32.64 5.37
C LYS A 265 6.27 33.17 5.45
N GLU A 266 5.62 33.34 4.30
CA GLU A 266 4.22 33.76 4.24
C GLU A 266 3.31 32.66 4.81
N GLU A 267 3.51 31.40 4.38
CA GLU A 267 2.73 30.25 4.87
C GLU A 267 2.97 29.97 6.37
N LEU A 268 4.22 30.12 6.84
CA LEU A 268 4.56 29.94 8.26
C LEU A 268 3.98 31.06 9.14
N ALA A 269 3.90 32.29 8.63
CA ALA A 269 3.31 33.41 9.39
C ALA A 269 1.82 33.19 9.71
N GLU A 270 1.12 32.45 8.88
CA GLU A 270 -0.30 32.08 9.07
C GLU A 270 -0.48 30.79 9.90
N ARG A 271 0.59 30.03 10.15
CA ARG A 271 0.57 28.70 10.80
C ARG A 271 1.61 28.63 11.91
N PRO A 272 1.28 29.06 13.14
CA PRO A 272 2.25 29.17 14.23
C PRO A 272 2.84 27.83 14.72
N GLU A 273 2.17 26.70 14.44
CA GLU A 273 2.63 25.35 14.81
C GLU A 273 3.40 24.66 13.67
N LEU A 274 3.62 25.36 12.55
CA LEU A 274 4.36 24.86 11.40
C LEU A 274 5.76 25.49 11.40
N HIS A 275 6.77 24.66 11.46
CA HIS A 275 8.18 25.06 11.55
C HIS A 275 8.96 24.56 10.34
N PHE A 276 10.23 24.90 10.25
CA PHE A 276 11.06 24.48 9.13
C PHE A 276 12.51 24.15 9.51
N LEU A 277 13.10 23.25 8.74
CA LEU A 277 14.53 22.94 8.73
C LEU A 277 14.98 22.81 7.26
N ILE A 278 15.59 23.86 6.71
CA ILE A 278 15.83 23.97 5.27
C ILE A 278 17.30 24.24 4.99
N PRO A 279 17.94 23.53 4.04
CA PRO A 279 19.31 23.79 3.66
C PRO A 279 19.44 25.12 2.90
N ILE A 280 20.43 25.91 3.28
CA ILE A 280 20.81 27.12 2.57
C ILE A 280 21.91 26.82 1.54
N LYS A 281 22.05 27.70 0.54
CA LYS A 281 23.10 27.54 -0.48
C LYS A 281 24.48 27.72 0.11
N ARG A 282 25.47 26.94 -0.32
CA ARG A 282 26.85 27.01 0.17
C ARG A 282 27.54 28.37 -0.06
N ASN A 283 27.03 29.19 -0.96
CA ASN A 283 27.51 30.55 -1.23
C ASN A 283 26.69 31.63 -0.49
N ASP A 284 25.84 31.26 0.45
CA ASP A 284 25.07 32.20 1.27
C ASP A 284 26.02 32.96 2.19
N ILE A 285 25.95 34.30 2.14
CA ILE A 285 26.82 35.18 2.93
C ILE A 285 26.68 34.94 4.46
N ARG A 286 25.51 34.48 4.90
CA ARG A 286 25.27 34.17 6.32
C ARG A 286 26.19 33.10 6.88
N ILE A 287 26.74 32.22 6.02
CA ILE A 287 27.70 31.19 6.43
C ILE A 287 29.02 31.82 6.90
N SER A 288 29.55 32.79 6.14
CA SER A 288 30.77 33.52 6.49
C SER A 288 30.54 34.48 7.65
N ASP A 289 29.48 35.31 7.58
CA ASP A 289 29.17 36.36 8.56
C ASP A 289 28.92 35.79 9.97
N ASN A 290 28.43 34.55 10.04
CA ASN A 290 28.19 33.87 11.29
C ASN A 290 29.30 32.86 11.66
N GLY A 291 30.34 32.76 10.88
CA GLY A 291 31.48 31.86 11.13
C GLY A 291 31.07 30.39 11.19
N MET A 292 30.12 29.98 10.31
CA MET A 292 29.51 28.65 10.37
C MET A 292 30.46 27.51 9.96
N LEU A 293 31.68 27.83 9.48
CA LEU A 293 32.73 26.85 9.15
C LEU A 293 33.72 26.60 10.32
N PHE A 294 33.53 27.29 11.46
CA PHE A 294 34.28 27.04 12.67
C PHE A 294 33.44 26.14 13.61
N PHE A 295 33.69 24.86 13.54
CA PHE A 295 32.85 23.84 14.20
C PHE A 295 33.10 23.82 15.71
N ASP A 296 32.04 23.58 16.48
CA ASP A 296 32.04 23.57 17.95
C ASP A 296 32.25 22.17 18.55
N GLY A 297 31.97 21.09 17.77
CA GLY A 297 32.11 19.73 18.29
C GLY A 297 31.88 18.65 17.24
N VAL A 298 31.88 17.41 17.69
CA VAL A 298 31.58 16.21 16.87
C VAL A 298 30.24 15.62 17.30
N LEU A 299 29.44 15.17 16.35
CA LEU A 299 28.19 14.46 16.65
C LEU A 299 28.53 13.02 17.09
N GLU A 300 28.20 12.69 18.32
CA GLU A 300 28.39 11.35 18.85
C GLU A 300 27.33 10.36 18.33
N GLY A 301 27.78 9.14 17.99
CA GLY A 301 26.89 8.06 17.53
C GLY A 301 26.26 8.27 16.14
N ILE A 302 26.91 9.10 15.30
CA ILE A 302 26.62 9.25 13.87
C ILE A 302 27.76 8.62 13.08
N GLU A 303 27.43 7.79 12.08
CA GLU A 303 28.42 7.28 11.13
C GLU A 303 28.99 8.44 10.30
N GLY A 304 30.31 8.40 9.99
CA GLY A 304 30.93 9.34 9.06
C GLY A 304 31.73 10.48 9.70
N HIS A 305 31.87 10.54 11.03
CA HIS A 305 32.65 11.59 11.74
C HIS A 305 32.19 13.01 11.36
N VAL A 306 30.98 13.34 11.75
CA VAL A 306 30.35 14.63 11.44
C VAL A 306 30.69 15.65 12.52
N VAL A 307 31.29 16.77 12.13
CA VAL A 307 31.46 17.94 13.02
C VAL A 307 30.30 18.91 12.80
N TYR A 308 29.95 19.65 13.84
CA TYR A 308 28.81 20.55 13.81
C TYR A 308 29.09 21.93 14.41
N LYS A 309 28.24 22.90 14.00
CA LYS A 309 28.11 24.20 14.65
C LYS A 309 26.64 24.59 14.69
N LYS A 310 26.19 25.11 15.83
CA LYS A 310 24.87 25.71 16.02
C LYS A 310 25.05 27.18 16.41
N LYS A 311 24.28 28.07 15.79
CA LYS A 311 24.31 29.49 16.14
C LYS A 311 22.93 30.11 15.98
N GLN A 312 22.48 30.79 17.04
CA GLN A 312 21.31 31.65 16.95
C GLN A 312 21.67 32.94 16.19
N ILE A 313 20.82 33.33 15.26
CA ILE A 313 20.94 34.55 14.47
C ILE A 313 19.77 35.52 14.74
N ARG A 314 19.84 36.71 14.16
CA ARG A 314 18.80 37.72 14.33
C ARG A 314 17.41 37.20 13.93
N GLY A 315 16.38 37.60 14.69
CA GLY A 315 14.99 37.20 14.43
C GLY A 315 14.61 35.83 14.97
N GLY A 316 15.30 35.33 16.01
CA GLY A 316 14.93 34.07 16.68
C GLY A 316 15.21 32.81 15.87
N ARG A 317 16.01 32.90 14.81
CA ARG A 317 16.36 31.78 13.96
C ARG A 317 17.70 31.17 14.35
N PHE A 318 17.90 29.96 13.87
CA PHE A 318 19.10 29.16 14.12
C PHE A 318 19.72 28.73 12.79
N LEU A 319 21.07 28.77 12.74
CA LEU A 319 21.86 28.14 11.71
C LEU A 319 22.53 26.91 12.29
N TYR A 320 22.45 25.82 11.54
CA TYR A 320 23.10 24.54 11.84
C TYR A 320 24.05 24.19 10.70
N SER A 321 25.33 24.08 10.98
CA SER A 321 26.35 23.70 10.00
C SER A 321 26.95 22.36 10.37
N TYR A 322 27.09 21.50 9.37
CA TYR A 322 27.69 20.18 9.52
C TYR A 322 28.72 19.96 8.42
N ARG A 323 29.78 19.25 8.76
CA ARG A 323 30.75 18.74 7.80
C ARG A 323 30.96 17.25 8.06
N ASP A 324 30.59 16.46 7.08
CA ASP A 324 30.80 15.01 7.03
C ASP A 324 32.15 14.75 6.35
N ALA A 325 33.10 14.12 7.06
CA ALA A 325 34.44 13.87 6.57
C ALA A 325 34.42 12.88 5.36
N GLY A 326 33.56 11.88 5.38
CA GLY A 326 33.42 10.93 4.27
C GLY A 326 32.85 11.58 3.02
N LYS A 327 31.76 12.33 3.16
CA LYS A 327 31.17 13.10 2.05
C LYS A 327 32.16 14.15 1.51
N ALA A 328 32.96 14.76 2.39
CA ALA A 328 33.99 15.73 1.97
C ALA A 328 35.05 15.09 1.07
N ALA A 329 35.56 13.92 1.43
CA ALA A 329 36.56 13.20 0.63
C ALA A 329 36.01 12.79 -0.76
N ILE A 330 34.76 12.35 -0.81
CA ILE A 330 34.09 11.99 -2.08
C ILE A 330 33.92 13.23 -2.96
N GLU A 331 33.39 14.34 -2.42
CA GLU A 331 33.20 15.58 -3.18
C GLU A 331 34.53 16.17 -3.68
N GLU A 332 35.60 16.06 -2.91
CA GLU A 332 36.94 16.50 -3.28
C GLU A 332 37.49 15.64 -4.42
N ALA A 333 37.42 14.32 -4.30
CA ALA A 333 37.84 13.40 -5.35
C ALA A 333 37.09 13.64 -6.68
N ASP A 334 35.77 13.83 -6.60
CA ASP A 334 34.94 14.17 -7.76
C ASP A 334 35.33 15.51 -8.41
N TYR A 335 35.67 16.51 -7.59
CA TYR A 335 36.12 17.82 -8.10
C TYR A 335 37.44 17.69 -8.83
N LEU A 336 38.43 17.00 -8.24
CA LEU A 336 39.75 16.79 -8.80
C LEU A 336 39.67 15.98 -10.11
N THR A 337 38.90 14.91 -10.15
CA THR A 337 38.67 14.11 -11.37
C THR A 337 38.05 14.93 -12.48
N LYS A 338 37.06 15.79 -12.16
CA LYS A 338 36.47 16.70 -13.16
C LYS A 338 37.45 17.76 -13.69
N ALA A 339 38.31 18.29 -12.78
CA ALA A 339 39.33 19.26 -13.14
C ALA A 339 40.42 18.64 -14.03
N GLU A 340 40.84 17.41 -13.73
CA GLU A 340 41.79 16.63 -14.56
C GLU A 340 41.23 16.37 -15.96
N ASN A 341 40.00 15.83 -16.03
CA ASN A 341 39.35 15.54 -17.31
C ASN A 341 39.16 16.78 -18.20
N LYS A 342 38.94 17.95 -17.61
CA LYS A 342 38.78 19.22 -18.35
C LYS A 342 40.07 19.99 -18.52
N LYS A 343 41.19 19.54 -17.92
CA LYS A 343 42.48 20.23 -17.88
C LYS A 343 42.36 21.70 -17.44
N ASN A 344 41.53 21.98 -16.44
CA ASN A 344 41.21 23.33 -15.98
C ASN A 344 41.28 23.47 -14.45
N PHE A 345 42.32 22.91 -13.82
CA PHE A 345 42.55 23.11 -12.39
C PHE A 345 42.97 24.56 -12.09
N GLU A 346 42.22 25.24 -11.22
CA GLU A 346 42.50 26.60 -10.75
C GLU A 346 42.63 26.59 -9.25
N THR A 347 43.85 26.93 -8.74
CA THR A 347 44.18 26.88 -7.32
C THR A 347 43.26 27.74 -6.44
N GLU A 348 42.92 28.95 -6.89
CA GLU A 348 42.02 29.85 -6.14
C GLU A 348 40.58 29.28 -6.02
N LYS A 349 40.08 28.68 -7.10
CA LYS A 349 38.76 28.05 -7.09
C LYS A 349 38.73 26.80 -6.20
N TYR A 350 39.81 26.01 -6.28
CA TYR A 350 39.97 24.86 -5.38
C TYR A 350 40.03 25.27 -3.93
N SER A 351 40.88 26.25 -3.56
CA SER A 351 40.98 26.72 -2.18
C SER A 351 39.67 27.23 -1.60
N LYS A 352 38.87 27.98 -2.41
CA LYS A 352 37.54 28.44 -1.98
C LYS A 352 36.55 27.29 -1.81
N LYS A 353 36.63 26.26 -2.66
CA LYS A 353 35.68 25.13 -2.62
C LYS A 353 36.06 24.07 -1.57
N SER A 354 37.35 23.87 -1.32
CA SER A 354 37.82 22.82 -0.42
C SER A 354 37.28 22.99 1.01
N SER A 355 37.10 24.23 1.49
CA SER A 355 36.51 24.51 2.78
C SER A 355 35.03 24.16 2.89
N LEU A 356 34.36 23.95 1.74
CA LEU A 356 32.93 23.66 1.62
C LEU A 356 32.62 22.20 1.26
N PHE A 357 33.65 21.37 1.01
CA PHE A 357 33.43 19.95 0.74
C PHE A 357 32.87 19.24 1.98
N GLY A 358 31.82 18.45 1.79
CA GLY A 358 31.10 17.76 2.85
C GLY A 358 30.28 18.69 3.75
N VAL A 359 30.25 20.00 3.49
CA VAL A 359 29.53 20.97 4.31
C VAL A 359 28.08 21.10 3.83
N ILE A 360 27.16 21.05 4.81
CA ILE A 360 25.77 21.42 4.65
C ILE A 360 25.38 22.38 5.79
N VAL A 361 24.59 23.40 5.48
CA VAL A 361 24.11 24.38 6.46
C VAL A 361 22.61 24.51 6.35
N PHE A 362 21.92 24.41 7.48
CA PHE A 362 20.46 24.57 7.59
C PHE A 362 20.09 25.86 8.30
N GLU A 363 18.95 26.40 7.92
CA GLU A 363 18.23 27.43 8.68
C GLU A 363 16.97 26.81 9.27
N SER A 364 16.67 27.09 10.53
CA SER A 364 15.44 26.72 11.22
C SER A 364 14.91 27.86 12.06
N ASP A 365 13.62 27.91 12.32
CA ASP A 365 12.96 28.77 13.30
C ASP A 365 12.85 28.10 14.68
N GLN A 366 13.28 26.83 14.78
CA GLN A 366 13.27 26.04 16.01
C GLN A 366 14.68 25.85 16.58
N ASP A 367 14.75 25.85 17.92
CA ASP A 367 15.94 25.51 18.68
C ASP A 367 16.11 23.98 18.81
N LEU A 368 16.49 23.34 17.70
CA LEU A 368 16.66 21.89 17.64
C LEU A 368 18.00 21.45 18.27
N ASP A 369 18.04 20.24 18.78
CA ASP A 369 19.31 19.57 19.08
C ASP A 369 20.09 19.34 17.77
N PRO A 370 21.41 19.64 17.73
CA PRO A 370 22.21 19.49 16.51
C PRO A 370 22.19 18.08 15.92
N LYS A 371 22.18 17.04 16.76
CA LYS A 371 22.11 15.66 16.28
C LYS A 371 20.76 15.37 15.62
N THR A 372 19.68 15.76 16.27
CA THR A 372 18.32 15.63 15.74
C THR A 372 18.17 16.34 14.40
N ALA A 373 18.61 17.60 14.30
CA ALA A 373 18.54 18.37 13.05
C ALA A 373 19.32 17.71 11.89
N TYR A 374 20.49 17.10 12.19
CA TYR A 374 21.25 16.37 11.19
C TYR A 374 20.56 15.09 10.76
N GLN A 375 20.08 14.29 11.72
CA GLN A 375 19.39 13.02 11.45
C GLN A 375 18.11 13.23 10.65
N CYS A 376 17.27 14.17 11.02
CA CYS A 376 16.03 14.46 10.30
C CYS A 376 16.29 14.85 8.84
N TYR A 377 17.37 15.57 8.56
CA TYR A 377 17.71 15.88 7.17
C TYR A 377 18.25 14.65 6.43
N ASP A 378 19.06 13.84 7.09
CA ASP A 378 19.58 12.61 6.49
C ASP A 378 18.43 11.60 6.26
N ASP A 379 17.51 11.51 7.21
CA ASP A 379 16.30 10.68 7.10
C ASP A 379 15.33 11.14 6.01
N ARG A 380 15.42 12.39 5.51
CA ARG A 380 14.73 12.83 4.29
C ARG A 380 15.01 11.89 3.10
N TRP A 381 16.19 11.26 3.08
CA TRP A 381 16.53 10.26 2.08
C TRP A 381 15.58 9.05 2.10
N LEU A 382 14.91 8.78 3.20
CA LEU A 382 13.87 7.73 3.27
C LEU A 382 12.74 7.98 2.27
N LEU A 383 12.40 9.25 2.00
CA LEU A 383 11.43 9.59 0.96
C LEU A 383 11.93 9.21 -0.45
N GLU A 384 13.22 9.37 -0.74
CA GLU A 384 13.82 8.90 -1.99
C GLU A 384 13.75 7.37 -2.10
N LEU A 385 13.94 6.64 -1.00
CA LEU A 385 13.74 5.19 -0.96
C LEU A 385 12.27 4.82 -1.21
N VAL A 386 11.33 5.57 -0.63
CA VAL A 386 9.90 5.39 -0.91
C VAL A 386 9.61 5.58 -2.40
N PHE A 387 10.15 6.64 -3.02
CA PHE A 387 9.99 6.86 -4.47
C PHE A 387 10.66 5.79 -5.32
N ASN A 388 11.81 5.29 -4.91
CA ASN A 388 12.46 4.19 -5.60
C ASN A 388 11.61 2.92 -5.52
N ARG A 389 11.07 2.59 -4.35
CA ARG A 389 10.16 1.45 -4.16
C ARG A 389 8.85 1.64 -4.92
N TYR A 390 8.24 2.81 -4.82
CA TYR A 390 7.07 3.19 -5.60
C TYR A 390 7.27 2.95 -7.11
N LYS A 391 8.47 3.25 -7.65
CA LYS A 391 8.80 3.06 -9.06
C LYS A 391 9.22 1.64 -9.40
N SER A 392 10.03 1.00 -8.57
CA SER A 392 10.61 -0.32 -8.84
C SER A 392 9.74 -1.46 -8.33
N ASP A 393 9.37 -1.46 -7.06
CA ASP A 393 8.68 -2.57 -6.41
C ASP A 393 7.19 -2.54 -6.72
N ASP A 394 6.53 -1.38 -6.54
CA ASP A 394 5.11 -1.20 -6.87
C ASP A 394 4.89 -0.96 -8.38
N CYS A 395 5.97 -0.70 -9.15
CA CYS A 395 5.94 -0.46 -10.60
C CYS A 395 4.95 0.65 -11.00
N LEU A 396 4.90 1.69 -10.22
CA LEU A 396 4.02 2.84 -10.40
C LEU A 396 4.71 4.00 -11.16
N ASP A 397 5.80 3.73 -11.86
CA ASP A 397 6.60 4.69 -12.66
C ASP A 397 5.85 5.23 -13.89
N ARG A 398 4.73 4.60 -14.26
CA ARG A 398 3.89 4.98 -15.41
C ARG A 398 2.44 5.14 -15.02
N THR A 399 1.78 6.11 -15.69
CA THR A 399 0.32 6.21 -15.62
C THR A 399 -0.30 5.23 -16.62
N ASN A 400 -1.21 4.37 -16.15
CA ASN A 400 -1.89 3.38 -16.99
C ASN A 400 -3.35 3.78 -17.29
N VAL A 401 -3.68 5.07 -17.12
CA VAL A 401 -4.99 5.69 -17.35
C VAL A 401 -4.82 6.95 -18.17
N GLN A 402 -5.85 7.37 -18.91
CA GLN A 402 -5.68 8.38 -19.94
C GLN A 402 -6.15 9.79 -19.54
N GLY A 403 -7.32 9.94 -18.95
CA GLY A 403 -7.87 11.27 -18.63
C GLY A 403 -7.31 11.83 -17.32
N ASP A 404 -7.24 13.16 -17.18
CA ASP A 404 -6.71 13.86 -16.02
C ASP A 404 -7.31 13.40 -14.70
N PHE A 405 -8.63 13.39 -14.58
CA PHE A 405 -9.30 12.92 -13.38
C PHE A 405 -9.02 11.44 -13.09
N SER A 406 -8.86 10.62 -14.14
CA SER A 406 -8.48 9.21 -13.95
C SER A 406 -7.06 9.06 -13.43
N VAL A 407 -6.14 9.94 -13.85
CA VAL A 407 -4.77 10.00 -13.32
C VAL A 407 -4.81 10.43 -11.86
N ILE A 408 -5.49 11.52 -11.54
CA ILE A 408 -5.61 12.02 -10.16
C ILE A 408 -6.22 10.95 -9.24
N GLY A 409 -7.30 10.30 -9.66
CA GLY A 409 -7.93 9.23 -8.87
C GLY A 409 -7.05 7.99 -8.74
N SER A 410 -6.29 7.63 -9.79
CA SER A 410 -5.33 6.54 -9.73
C SER A 410 -4.18 6.84 -8.77
N GLU A 411 -3.68 8.09 -8.76
CA GLU A 411 -2.64 8.52 -7.83
C GLU A 411 -3.13 8.58 -6.39
N PHE A 412 -4.37 8.93 -6.14
CA PHE A 412 -4.97 8.78 -4.80
C PHE A 412 -4.95 7.32 -4.32
N VAL A 413 -5.30 6.36 -5.17
CA VAL A 413 -5.21 4.94 -4.80
C VAL A 413 -3.76 4.48 -4.68
N ASN A 414 -2.84 5.00 -5.52
CA ASN A 414 -1.41 4.74 -5.40
C ASN A 414 -0.83 5.29 -4.09
N PHE A 415 -1.29 6.46 -3.64
CA PHE A 415 -0.94 6.98 -2.32
C PHE A 415 -1.29 5.98 -1.21
N ILE A 416 -2.51 5.44 -1.20
CA ILE A 416 -2.93 4.43 -0.22
C ILE A 416 -2.06 3.16 -0.34
N THR A 417 -1.75 2.72 -1.57
CA THR A 417 -0.82 1.60 -1.83
C THR A 417 0.55 1.87 -1.20
N THR A 418 1.09 3.08 -1.39
CA THR A 418 2.39 3.47 -0.86
C THR A 418 2.41 3.50 0.68
N VAL A 419 1.35 4.01 1.31
CA VAL A 419 1.20 3.95 2.78
C VAL A 419 1.24 2.50 3.28
N MET A 420 0.49 1.60 2.64
CA MET A 420 0.49 0.17 2.98
C MET A 420 1.89 -0.43 2.82
N THR A 421 2.57 -0.16 1.71
CA THR A 421 3.92 -0.65 1.43
C THR A 421 4.93 -0.16 2.47
N CYS A 422 4.91 1.12 2.85
CA CYS A 422 5.77 1.67 3.90
C CYS A 422 5.56 0.94 5.24
N ARG A 423 4.31 0.71 5.61
CA ARG A 423 3.95 0.00 6.85
C ARG A 423 4.38 -1.46 6.85
N ILE A 424 4.24 -2.15 5.72
CA ILE A 424 4.70 -3.53 5.56
C ILE A 424 6.21 -3.59 5.71
N ILE A 425 6.94 -2.71 5.03
CA ILE A 425 8.40 -2.65 5.12
C ILE A 425 8.83 -2.42 6.57
N ARG A 426 8.24 -1.45 7.25
CA ARG A 426 8.52 -1.17 8.67
C ARG A 426 8.25 -2.40 9.55
N LYS A 427 7.14 -3.09 9.33
CA LYS A 427 6.77 -4.31 10.07
C LYS A 427 7.74 -5.46 9.79
N ALA A 428 8.07 -5.71 8.53
CA ALA A 428 8.98 -6.77 8.11
C ALA A 428 10.44 -6.50 8.54
N THR A 429 10.87 -5.23 8.53
CA THR A 429 12.18 -4.81 9.06
C THR A 429 12.27 -5.07 10.57
N ARG A 430 11.24 -4.68 11.33
CA ARG A 430 11.17 -4.95 12.78
C ARG A 430 11.16 -6.43 13.11
N ALA A 431 10.57 -7.26 12.25
CA ALA A 431 10.60 -8.72 12.35
C ALA A 431 11.94 -9.34 11.89
N GLY A 432 12.89 -8.54 11.38
CA GLY A 432 14.19 -9.00 10.89
C GLY A 432 14.15 -9.78 9.57
N LEU A 433 13.00 -9.81 8.88
CA LEU A 433 12.83 -10.56 7.63
C LEU A 433 13.59 -9.93 6.47
N LEU A 434 13.52 -8.61 6.35
CA LEU A 434 14.19 -7.88 5.25
C LEU A 434 15.73 -7.85 5.36
N ASN A 435 16.29 -8.37 6.44
CA ASN A 435 17.74 -8.63 6.54
C ASN A 435 18.16 -9.91 5.78
N LYS A 436 17.20 -10.79 5.48
CA LYS A 436 17.44 -12.12 4.90
C LYS A 436 16.93 -12.26 3.48
N MET A 437 15.94 -11.47 3.08
CA MET A 437 15.29 -11.55 1.77
C MET A 437 14.85 -10.18 1.28
N SER A 438 14.60 -10.04 -0.01
CA SER A 438 14.02 -8.82 -0.57
C SER A 438 12.53 -8.67 -0.21
N TYR A 439 12.00 -7.44 -0.32
CA TYR A 439 10.56 -7.20 -0.18
C TYR A 439 9.73 -8.02 -1.19
N GLY A 440 10.22 -8.13 -2.43
CA GLY A 440 9.54 -8.91 -3.47
C GLY A 440 9.45 -10.38 -3.13
N ASP A 441 10.55 -11.00 -2.68
CA ASP A 441 10.59 -12.40 -2.27
C ASP A 441 9.62 -12.66 -1.11
N LEU A 442 9.62 -11.79 -0.07
CA LEU A 442 8.67 -11.90 1.04
C LEU A 442 7.21 -11.87 0.56
N MET A 443 6.87 -10.97 -0.35
CA MET A 443 5.49 -10.87 -0.87
C MET A 443 5.11 -12.07 -1.74
N ASP A 444 6.05 -12.64 -2.50
CA ASP A 444 5.84 -13.85 -3.29
C ASP A 444 5.69 -15.09 -2.39
N ASP A 445 6.51 -15.23 -1.36
CA ASP A 445 6.41 -16.30 -0.36
C ASP A 445 5.06 -16.24 0.36
N LEU A 446 4.68 -15.09 0.90
CA LEU A 446 3.39 -14.90 1.57
C LEU A 446 2.19 -15.13 0.62
N SER A 447 2.33 -14.82 -0.68
CA SER A 447 1.29 -15.08 -1.68
C SER A 447 1.10 -16.57 -1.94
N SER A 448 2.09 -17.41 -1.62
CA SER A 448 2.03 -18.88 -1.71
C SER A 448 1.26 -19.53 -0.56
N ALA A 449 0.95 -18.79 0.49
CA ALA A 449 0.14 -19.26 1.61
C ALA A 449 -1.35 -19.21 1.27
N TRP A 450 -2.04 -20.34 1.39
CA TRP A 450 -3.44 -20.51 0.99
C TRP A 450 -4.34 -20.84 2.17
N ARG A 451 -5.58 -20.39 2.07
CA ARG A 451 -6.62 -20.67 3.07
C ARG A 451 -7.94 -21.02 2.39
N LYS A 452 -8.77 -21.87 3.02
CA LYS A 452 -10.10 -22.19 2.50
C LYS A 452 -10.98 -20.94 2.37
N ALA A 453 -11.71 -20.87 1.27
CA ALA A 453 -12.57 -19.73 0.95
C ALA A 453 -13.73 -19.54 1.93
N ASP A 454 -14.22 -20.62 2.53
CA ASP A 454 -15.30 -20.67 3.53
C ASP A 454 -14.81 -20.61 4.98
N ALA A 455 -13.48 -20.50 5.18
CA ALA A 455 -12.91 -20.41 6.51
C ALA A 455 -13.48 -19.20 7.28
N PRO A 456 -13.92 -19.36 8.53
CA PRO A 456 -14.42 -18.25 9.35
C PRO A 456 -13.34 -17.21 9.57
N GLN A 457 -13.71 -15.92 9.67
CA GLN A 457 -12.75 -14.83 9.87
C GLN A 457 -11.95 -14.93 11.17
N LYS A 458 -12.52 -15.59 12.18
CA LYS A 458 -11.80 -15.96 13.41
C LYS A 458 -11.78 -17.49 13.48
N PRO A 459 -10.62 -18.14 13.49
CA PRO A 459 -10.54 -19.58 13.62
C PRO A 459 -11.12 -19.99 14.97
N LYS A 460 -12.11 -20.88 14.94
CA LYS A 460 -12.41 -21.70 16.11
C LYS A 460 -11.37 -22.81 16.11
N THR A 461 -10.87 -23.14 17.26
CA THR A 461 -9.72 -24.04 17.51
C THR A 461 -9.84 -25.45 16.90
N ASP A 462 -10.97 -25.81 16.26
CA ASP A 462 -11.24 -27.18 15.78
C ASP A 462 -11.63 -27.28 14.30
N ASP A 463 -11.67 -26.18 13.53
CA ASP A 463 -12.34 -26.19 12.21
C ASP A 463 -11.42 -26.48 11.02
N GLY A 464 -10.15 -26.81 11.21
CA GLY A 464 -9.21 -27.08 10.10
C GLY A 464 -9.04 -25.90 9.14
N CYS A 465 -9.20 -24.67 9.64
CA CYS A 465 -9.09 -23.41 8.90
C CYS A 465 -7.64 -22.95 8.76
N TRP A 466 -6.79 -23.86 8.42
CA TRP A 466 -5.34 -23.65 8.38
C TRP A 466 -4.91 -22.85 7.18
N VAL A 467 -3.80 -22.15 7.38
CA VAL A 467 -2.98 -21.70 6.27
C VAL A 467 -2.20 -22.91 5.72
N HIS A 468 -2.42 -23.24 4.46
CA HIS A 468 -1.65 -24.28 3.75
C HIS A 468 -0.45 -23.61 3.09
N THR A 469 0.74 -23.90 3.57
CA THR A 469 1.98 -23.30 3.06
C THR A 469 3.20 -24.15 3.42
N LEU A 470 4.38 -23.76 2.94
CA LEU A 470 5.65 -24.31 3.33
C LEU A 470 6.02 -23.87 4.75
N GLN A 471 6.85 -24.68 5.44
CA GLN A 471 7.27 -24.38 6.81
C GLN A 471 7.96 -23.01 6.93
N ILE A 472 8.81 -22.66 5.97
CA ILE A 472 9.52 -21.37 5.95
C ILE A 472 8.54 -20.19 5.90
N VAL A 473 7.50 -20.29 5.07
CA VAL A 473 6.47 -19.23 4.94
C VAL A 473 5.60 -19.17 6.19
N PHE A 474 5.38 -20.29 6.86
CA PHE A 474 4.68 -20.31 8.14
C PHE A 474 5.48 -19.57 9.22
N GLU A 475 6.80 -19.76 9.26
CA GLU A 475 7.70 -19.03 10.17
C GLU A 475 7.72 -17.53 9.90
N GLU A 476 7.63 -17.11 8.63
CA GLU A 476 7.47 -15.70 8.25
C GLU A 476 6.14 -15.12 8.71
N LEU A 477 5.03 -15.85 8.53
CA LEU A 477 3.72 -15.45 9.05
C LEU A 477 3.73 -15.33 10.57
N GLU A 478 4.41 -16.24 11.27
CA GLU A 478 4.58 -16.20 12.72
C GLU A 478 5.40 -14.98 13.14
N ALA A 479 6.52 -14.72 12.49
CA ALA A 479 7.37 -13.54 12.76
C ALA A 479 6.62 -12.22 12.54
N LEU A 480 5.68 -12.20 11.60
CA LEU A 480 4.79 -11.06 11.33
C LEU A 480 3.57 -10.99 12.26
N GLY A 481 3.39 -11.98 13.18
CA GLY A 481 2.22 -12.07 14.04
C GLY A 481 0.92 -12.36 13.29
N LEU A 482 1.01 -13.10 12.18
CA LEU A 482 -0.12 -13.47 11.31
C LEU A 482 -0.44 -14.97 11.34
N SER A 483 0.33 -15.77 12.07
CA SER A 483 0.09 -17.20 12.24
C SER A 483 -1.20 -17.45 13.02
N GLU A 484 -1.97 -18.44 12.56
CA GLU A 484 -3.09 -18.97 13.34
C GLU A 484 -2.53 -19.99 14.36
N PRO A 485 -3.09 -20.10 15.56
CA PRO A 485 -2.66 -21.11 16.51
C PRO A 485 -2.82 -22.51 15.88
N VAL A 486 -1.74 -23.27 15.88
CA VAL A 486 -1.77 -24.69 15.46
C VAL A 486 -2.70 -25.44 16.40
N PRO A 487 -3.77 -26.12 15.95
CA PRO A 487 -4.58 -26.92 16.85
C PRO A 487 -3.70 -27.95 17.54
N LYS A 488 -3.83 -28.04 18.83
CA LYS A 488 -3.24 -29.15 19.57
C LYS A 488 -3.80 -30.45 18.96
N PRO A 489 -2.96 -31.42 18.59
CA PRO A 489 -3.46 -32.69 18.09
C PRO A 489 -4.44 -33.24 19.13
N GLU A 490 -5.64 -33.61 18.70
CA GLU A 490 -6.61 -34.25 19.60
C GLU A 490 -5.91 -35.36 20.37
N PRO A 491 -6.02 -35.39 21.71
CA PRO A 491 -5.48 -36.48 22.48
C PRO A 491 -6.10 -37.77 21.90
N LYS A 492 -5.25 -38.63 21.30
CA LYS A 492 -5.70 -39.92 20.76
C LYS A 492 -6.57 -40.56 21.82
N LYS A 493 -7.88 -40.67 21.58
CA LYS A 493 -8.81 -41.38 22.46
C LYS A 493 -8.16 -42.70 22.78
N ARG A 494 -7.70 -42.87 24.03
CA ARG A 494 -7.14 -44.14 24.46
C ARG A 494 -8.20 -45.18 24.13
N GLY A 495 -7.89 -46.00 23.15
CA GLY A 495 -8.77 -47.09 22.72
C GLY A 495 -9.16 -47.86 23.94
N ARG A 496 -10.46 -47.93 24.24
CA ARG A 496 -11.03 -48.75 25.28
C ARG A 496 -10.48 -50.17 25.02
N LYS A 497 -9.56 -50.65 25.86
CA LYS A 497 -9.09 -52.04 25.77
C LYS A 497 -10.33 -52.94 25.64
N LYS A 498 -10.44 -53.61 24.49
CA LYS A 498 -11.46 -54.66 24.33
C LYS A 498 -11.26 -55.61 25.51
N LYS A 499 -12.29 -55.75 26.40
CA LYS A 499 -12.34 -56.82 27.37
C LYS A 499 -12.29 -58.11 26.55
N GLU A 500 -11.27 -58.94 26.76
CA GLU A 500 -11.25 -60.28 26.26
C GLU A 500 -12.48 -61.02 26.79
N PRO A 501 -13.15 -61.88 26.00
CA PRO A 501 -14.30 -62.62 26.45
C PRO A 501 -13.88 -63.53 27.61
N GLU A 502 -14.55 -63.41 28.78
CA GLU A 502 -14.39 -64.29 29.92
C GLU A 502 -14.68 -65.75 29.48
N VAL A 503 -13.66 -66.56 29.46
CA VAL A 503 -13.79 -68.01 29.33
C VAL A 503 -14.51 -68.51 30.56
N SER A 504 -15.70 -69.09 30.38
CA SER A 504 -16.53 -69.70 31.43
C SER A 504 -15.76 -70.76 32.19
N LYS A 505 -15.42 -70.47 33.45
CA LYS A 505 -14.88 -71.49 34.38
C LYS A 505 -16.03 -72.33 34.89
N THR A 506 -16.03 -73.59 34.47
CA THR A 506 -16.82 -74.68 35.04
C THR A 506 -16.70 -74.75 36.56
N LYS A 507 -17.83 -74.82 37.23
CA LYS A 507 -17.96 -75.03 38.70
C LYS A 507 -17.35 -76.35 39.10
N ARG A 508 -16.40 -76.37 40.07
CA ARG A 508 -16.00 -77.54 40.84
C ARG A 508 -16.59 -77.51 42.24
N PRO A 509 -16.91 -78.66 42.85
CA PRO A 509 -17.75 -78.70 44.07
C PRO A 509 -16.97 -78.47 45.37
N ARG A 510 -17.71 -78.06 46.39
CA ARG A 510 -17.31 -77.77 47.78
C ARG A 510 -16.70 -79.00 48.45
N GLY A 511 -15.54 -78.86 49.05
CA GLY A 511 -14.95 -79.79 50.04
C GLY A 511 -14.50 -78.94 51.23
N ARG A 512 -14.86 -79.41 52.41
CA ARG A 512 -14.73 -78.88 53.75
C ARG A 512 -13.31 -78.77 54.30
N PRO A 513 -13.02 -78.03 55.35
CA PRO A 513 -11.68 -77.54 55.70
C PRO A 513 -10.96 -78.44 56.72
N ARG A 514 -9.64 -78.27 56.74
CA ARG A 514 -8.86 -78.69 57.93
C ARG A 514 -7.85 -77.59 58.33
N LYS A 515 -7.70 -77.43 59.58
CA LYS A 515 -6.94 -76.59 60.44
C LYS A 515 -5.42 -76.81 60.41
N ASP A 516 -4.74 -75.82 60.93
CA ASP A 516 -3.46 -75.79 61.68
C ASP A 516 -2.20 -75.90 60.79
N ALA A 517 -1.15 -75.24 61.00
CA ALA A 517 -0.50 -74.58 62.13
C ALA A 517 0.76 -73.80 61.65
N ASN A 518 0.99 -72.72 62.30
CA ASN A 518 2.27 -72.26 62.86
C ASN A 518 3.60 -72.16 62.04
N GLN A 519 4.16 -71.01 62.39
CA GLN A 519 5.63 -70.74 62.54
C GLN A 519 6.34 -70.21 61.28
N SER A 520 6.68 -68.98 61.33
CA SER A 520 7.71 -68.23 62.07
C SER A 520 9.00 -68.01 61.27
N VAL A 521 9.51 -66.82 61.39
CA VAL A 521 10.93 -66.44 61.27
C VAL A 521 11.46 -66.29 59.81
N GLY A 522 11.99 -65.23 59.35
CA GLY A 522 12.75 -64.15 59.86
C GLY A 522 13.65 -63.61 58.76
N LEU A 523 13.93 -62.37 58.81
CA LEU A 523 15.14 -61.64 58.54
C LEU A 523 16.00 -62.03 57.30
N LEU A 524 16.03 -61.18 56.33
CA LEU A 524 17.18 -60.20 56.16
C LEU A 524 16.85 -59.26 55.01
#